data_86bd51c468cbd3269546f9f9f5467ea3
#
_entry.id   86bd51c468cbd3269546f9f9f5467ea3
#
_cell.length_a   1.000
_cell.length_b   1.000
_cell.length_c   1.000
_cell.angle_alpha   90.00
_cell.angle_beta   90.00
_cell.angle_gamma   90.00
#
_symmetry.space_group_name_H-M   'P 1'
#
loop_
_entity.id
_entity.type
_entity.pdbx_description
1 polymer ?
#
loop_
_entity_poly.entity_id
_entity_poly.type
_entity_poly.pdbx_seq_one_letter_code
_entity_poly.pdbx_strand_id
1 'polypeptide(L)' 'MSKFIEVTAGTKVLINTDEIACIEPTEDYKDGSEVCVITLIHTTKRSVEGRKFITKESYEEVKQMIIEA' A
#
# COMPACT_ATOMS: atom_id res chain seq x y z
N MET A 1 1.52 -15.74 11.20
CA MET A 1 1.56 -15.96 9.73
C MET A 1 1.50 -14.63 9.01
N SER A 2 2.38 -14.46 8.04
CA SER A 2 2.34 -13.27 7.19
C SER A 2 1.12 -13.32 6.27
N LYS A 3 0.47 -12.19 6.09
CA LYS A 3 -0.66 -12.04 5.18
C LYS A 3 -0.28 -11.10 4.07
N PHE A 4 -0.86 -11.31 2.90
CA PHE A 4 -0.55 -10.50 1.73
C PHE A 4 -1.83 -9.92 1.15
N ILE A 5 -1.71 -8.72 0.60
CA ILE A 5 -2.78 -8.11 -0.19
C ILE A 5 -2.24 -7.85 -1.60
N GLU A 6 -3.11 -7.91 -2.59
CA GLU A 6 -2.74 -7.60 -3.97
C GLU A 6 -3.35 -6.27 -4.37
N VAL A 7 -2.50 -5.36 -4.81
CA VAL A 7 -2.92 -4.03 -5.25
C VAL A 7 -2.34 -3.75 -6.64
N THR A 8 -2.87 -2.72 -7.30
CA THR A 8 -2.40 -2.31 -8.62
C THR A 8 -1.63 -0.99 -8.49
N ALA A 9 -0.32 -1.07 -8.64
CA ALA A 9 0.57 0.09 -8.59
C ALA A 9 1.42 0.09 -9.86
N GLY A 10 0.79 0.49 -11.00
CA GLY A 10 1.38 0.33 -12.32
C GLY A 10 1.23 -1.10 -12.85
N THR A 11 1.50 -2.07 -12.02
CA THR A 11 1.27 -3.49 -12.25
C THR A 11 0.68 -4.08 -10.98
N LYS A 12 0.31 -5.35 -11.00
CA LYS A 12 -0.17 -6.03 -9.80
C LYS A 12 1.00 -6.29 -8.86
N VAL A 13 0.86 -5.86 -7.61
CA VAL A 13 1.88 -5.98 -6.59
C VAL A 13 1.30 -6.69 -5.38
N LEU A 14 2.02 -7.69 -4.90
CA LEU A 14 1.65 -8.42 -3.70
C LEU A 14 2.45 -7.84 -2.53
N ILE A 15 1.73 -7.35 -1.52
CA ILE A 15 2.34 -6.64 -0.39
C ILE A 15 2.11 -7.42 0.90
N ASN A 16 3.19 -7.62 1.65
CA ASN A 16 3.11 -8.22 2.98
C ASN A 16 2.53 -7.19 3.95
N THR A 17 1.40 -7.50 4.57
CA THR A 17 0.73 -6.57 5.47
C THR A 17 1.56 -6.22 6.71
N ASP A 18 2.47 -7.10 7.12
CA ASP A 18 3.34 -6.86 8.27
C ASP A 18 4.36 -5.73 8.00
N GLU A 19 4.60 -5.42 6.74
CA GLU A 19 5.54 -4.36 6.35
C GLU A 19 4.86 -3.01 6.13
N ILE A 20 3.53 -2.96 6.20
CA ILE A 20 2.79 -1.72 5.98
C ILE A 20 2.89 -0.85 7.23
N ALA A 21 3.49 0.34 7.08
CA ALA A 21 3.55 1.33 8.15
C ALA A 21 2.26 2.12 8.25
N CYS A 22 1.75 2.58 7.10
CA CYS A 22 0.49 3.33 7.05
C CYS A 22 -0.07 3.33 5.64
N ILE A 23 -1.35 3.67 5.54
CA ILE A 23 -2.00 3.93 4.26
C ILE A 23 -2.68 5.28 4.34
N GLU A 24 -2.70 6.02 3.24
CA GLU A 24 -3.26 7.37 3.20
C GLU A 24 -4.05 7.56 1.92
N PRO A 25 -5.20 8.28 1.97
CA PRO A 25 -5.92 8.61 0.74
C PRO A 25 -5.21 9.75 0.02
N THR A 26 -5.26 9.71 -1.31
CA THR A 26 -4.78 10.81 -2.14
C THR A 26 -5.60 10.84 -3.42
N GLU A 27 -5.38 11.84 -4.26
CA GLU A 27 -6.06 11.98 -5.53
C GLU A 27 -5.10 11.74 -6.69
N ASP A 28 -5.60 11.05 -7.73
CA ASP A 28 -4.84 10.87 -8.95
C ASP A 28 -4.80 12.18 -9.72
N TYR A 29 -3.62 12.60 -10.13
CA TYR A 29 -3.44 13.85 -10.90
C TYR A 29 -4.12 13.83 -12.26
N LYS A 30 -4.36 12.66 -12.82
CA LYS A 30 -4.88 12.54 -14.18
C LYS A 30 -6.38 12.71 -14.25
N ASP A 31 -7.11 12.17 -13.31
CA ASP A 31 -8.57 12.15 -13.35
C ASP A 31 -9.24 12.59 -12.05
N GLY A 32 -8.44 12.90 -11.02
CA GLY A 32 -8.96 13.31 -9.72
C GLY A 32 -9.62 12.20 -8.92
N SER A 33 -9.49 10.94 -9.34
CA SER A 33 -10.06 9.83 -8.60
C SER A 33 -9.31 9.60 -7.30
N GLU A 34 -10.02 9.06 -6.31
CA GLU A 34 -9.41 8.72 -5.02
C GLU A 34 -8.56 7.46 -5.18
N VAL A 35 -7.32 7.55 -4.79
CA VAL A 35 -6.39 6.43 -4.78
C VAL A 35 -5.74 6.34 -3.40
N CYS A 36 -4.91 5.34 -3.19
CA CYS A 36 -4.28 5.10 -1.90
C CYS A 36 -2.76 5.13 -2.02
N VAL A 37 -2.12 5.75 -1.04
CA VAL A 37 -0.66 5.66 -0.88
C VAL A 37 -0.38 4.67 0.23
N ILE A 38 0.37 3.62 -0.09
CA ILE A 38 0.80 2.63 0.89
C ILE A 38 2.26 2.87 1.20
N THR A 39 2.57 3.07 2.47
CA THR A 39 3.96 3.25 2.93
C THR A 39 4.43 1.96 3.58
N LEU A 40 5.49 1.40 3.05
CA LEU A 40 6.12 0.21 3.59
C LEU A 40 7.41 0.60 4.29
N ILE A 41 7.70 -0.05 5.41
CA ILE A 41 8.97 0.12 6.11
C ILE A 41 9.62 -1.24 6.23
N HIS A 42 10.85 -1.32 5.74
CA HIS A 42 11.67 -2.49 5.87
C HIS A 42 12.91 -2.13 6.70
N THR A 43 13.07 -2.80 7.83
CA THR A 43 14.20 -2.56 8.72
C THR A 43 15.21 -3.69 8.59
N THR A 44 16.44 -3.33 8.25
CA THR A 44 17.56 -4.28 8.24
C THR A 44 18.50 -3.93 9.40
N LYS A 45 19.50 -4.78 9.63
CA LYS A 45 20.49 -4.53 10.68
C LYS A 45 21.27 -3.23 10.47
N ARG A 46 21.29 -2.67 9.26
CA ARG A 46 22.08 -1.51 8.89
C ARG A 46 21.28 -0.28 8.54
N SER A 47 20.01 -0.43 8.17
CA SER A 47 19.23 0.71 7.72
C SER A 47 17.73 0.46 7.86
N VAL A 48 16.98 1.55 7.86
CA VAL A 48 15.52 1.52 7.75
C VAL A 48 15.19 2.07 6.37
N GLU A 49 14.56 1.26 5.54
CA GLU A 49 14.17 1.67 4.20
C GLU A 49 12.66 1.83 4.11
N GLY A 50 12.21 2.96 3.57
CA GLY A 50 10.81 3.22 3.33
C GLY A 50 10.51 3.19 1.83
N ARG A 51 9.38 2.60 1.46
CA ARG A 51 8.87 2.61 0.09
C ARG A 51 7.43 3.07 0.09
N LYS A 52 7.07 3.85 -0.91
CA LYS A 52 5.70 4.29 -1.11
C LYS A 52 5.18 3.79 -2.44
N PHE A 53 3.96 3.29 -2.43
CA PHE A 53 3.25 2.86 -3.63
C PHE A 53 1.95 3.64 -3.74
N ILE A 54 1.65 4.13 -4.94
CA ILE A 54 0.36 4.73 -5.23
C ILE A 54 -0.45 3.68 -5.97
N THR A 55 -1.57 3.27 -5.39
CA THR A 55 -2.41 2.21 -5.94
C THR A 55 -3.58 2.78 -6.72
N LYS A 56 -4.13 1.99 -7.64
CA LYS A 56 -5.39 2.32 -8.30
C LYS A 56 -6.58 2.14 -7.38
N GLU A 57 -6.45 1.22 -6.44
CA GLU A 57 -7.48 0.97 -5.44
C GLU A 57 -7.64 2.20 -4.54
N SER A 58 -8.86 2.49 -4.11
CA SER A 58 -9.12 3.59 -3.20
C SER A 58 -8.65 3.24 -1.78
N TYR A 59 -8.54 4.28 -0.95
CA TYR A 59 -8.19 4.08 0.46
C TYR A 59 -9.12 3.08 1.14
N GLU A 60 -10.42 3.20 0.91
CA GLU A 60 -11.40 2.29 1.53
C GLU A 60 -11.22 0.86 1.05
N GLU A 61 -10.94 0.66 -0.23
CA GLU A 61 -10.69 -0.67 -0.77
C GLU A 61 -9.45 -1.31 -0.16
N VAL A 62 -8.35 -0.56 -0.07
CA VAL A 62 -7.10 -1.06 0.51
C VAL A 62 -7.29 -1.36 1.99
N LYS A 63 -7.95 -0.46 2.71
CA LYS A 63 -8.26 -0.65 4.12
C LYS A 63 -9.05 -1.94 4.34
N GLN A 64 -10.05 -2.18 3.51
CA GLN A 64 -10.86 -3.38 3.61
C GLN A 64 -10.05 -4.65 3.34
N MET A 65 -9.17 -4.62 2.35
CA MET A 65 -8.27 -5.75 2.07
C MET A 65 -7.41 -6.09 3.29
N ILE A 66 -6.86 -5.09 3.95
CA ILE A 66 -6.01 -5.28 5.13
C ILE A 66 -6.83 -5.87 6.28
N ILE A 67 -8.03 -5.37 6.50
CA ILE A 67 -8.90 -5.85 7.57
C ILE A 67 -9.30 -7.30 7.33
N GLU A 68 -9.57 -7.66 6.08
CA GLU A 68 -10.01 -9.02 5.71
C GLU A 68 -8.85 -10.01 5.54
N ALA A 69 -7.65 -9.52 5.47
CA ALA A 69 -6.48 -10.38 5.26
C ALA A 69 -6.21 -11.31 6.44
#